data_b1afddafce95c4820875ec2e62335949
#
_entry.id   b1afddafce95c4820875ec2e62335949
#
_cell.length_a   1.000
_cell.length_b   1.000
_cell.length_c   1.000
_cell.angle_alpha   90.00
_cell.angle_beta   90.00
_cell.angle_gamma   90.00
#
_symmetry.space_group_name_H-M   'P 1'
#
loop_
_entity.id
_entity.type
_entity.pdbx_description
1 polymer ?
#
loop_
_entity_poly.entity_id
_entity_poly.type
_entity_poly.pdbx_seq_one_letter_code
_entity_poly.pdbx_strand_id
1 'polypeptide(L)'
;MHQRPRGFVSDTIKETRELLESEGLPPKVREEAERFLKEIAERAEAEIADYDFFFEHMPSEEDDETLIVLKAHLLIERKTRELVRERLLSSDALEKARLTSHQLFCLAEALCLPNPEPKWLWNTARMLNKLRNQLAHNLQPKNIEREIASFTDTFAERYPSNRSLRSCLAFLYAGIAALGDVARDPYFMVRGKR
;
A
#
# COMPACT_ATOMS: atom_id res chain seq x y z
N MET A 1 -18.87 3.34 9.19
CA MET A 1 -18.00 4.53 9.28
C MET A 1 -16.59 4.04 9.63
N HIS A 2 -15.71 3.86 8.65
CA HIS A 2 -14.37 3.32 8.87
C HIS A 2 -13.47 4.41 9.45
N GLN A 3 -12.92 4.16 10.64
CA GLN A 3 -11.92 5.06 11.25
C GLN A 3 -10.60 4.92 10.47
N ARG A 4 -10.15 6.02 9.87
CA ARG A 4 -8.83 6.13 9.24
C ARG A 4 -7.73 6.05 10.30
N PRO A 5 -6.57 5.42 10.02
CA PRO A 5 -5.42 5.49 10.92
C PRO A 5 -4.96 6.95 11.03
N ARG A 6 -5.14 7.54 12.19
CA ARG A 6 -4.65 8.87 12.56
C ARG A 6 -3.37 8.69 13.35
N GLY A 7 -2.28 9.36 12.96
CA GLY A 7 -1.14 9.40 13.85
C GLY A 7 -0.03 10.34 13.38
N PHE A 8 0.86 9.94 12.56
CA PHE A 8 2.13 10.66 12.38
C PHE A 8 2.03 11.90 11.45
N VAL A 9 1.27 11.79 10.36
CA VAL A 9 1.13 12.89 9.36
C VAL A 9 0.37 14.07 9.94
N SER A 10 -0.60 13.83 10.84
CA SER A 10 -1.42 14.88 11.46
C SER A 10 -0.61 15.85 12.31
N ASP A 11 0.34 15.33 13.08
CA ASP A 11 1.14 16.15 14.01
C ASP A 11 2.14 17.01 13.25
N THR A 12 2.81 16.46 12.23
CA THR A 12 3.73 17.22 11.38
C THR A 12 3.02 18.31 10.57
N ILE A 13 1.82 18.04 10.06
CA ILE A 13 1.00 19.06 9.39
C ILE A 13 0.65 20.18 10.36
N LYS A 14 0.26 19.85 11.59
CA LYS A 14 -0.09 20.82 12.62
C LYS A 14 1.10 21.69 12.97
N GLU A 15 2.25 21.08 13.28
CA GLU A 15 3.49 21.80 13.59
C GLU A 15 3.93 22.73 12.44
N THR A 16 3.81 22.27 11.18
CA THR A 16 4.18 23.10 10.02
C THR A 16 3.21 24.27 9.83
N ARG A 17 1.91 24.09 10.11
CA ARG A 17 0.94 25.18 10.09
C ARG A 17 1.21 26.22 11.20
N GLU A 18 1.47 25.75 12.41
CA GLU A 18 1.86 26.62 13.54
C GLU A 18 3.14 27.40 13.24
N LEU A 19 4.11 26.77 12.56
CA LEU A 19 5.32 27.45 12.08
C LEU A 19 5.00 28.56 11.09
N LEU A 20 4.09 28.33 10.13
CA LEU A 20 3.68 29.33 9.15
C LEU A 20 2.91 30.53 9.74
N GLU A 21 2.23 30.32 10.88
CA GLU A 21 1.53 31.37 11.62
C GLU A 21 2.46 32.21 12.47
N SER A 22 3.74 31.80 12.67
CA SER A 22 4.70 32.55 13.47
C SER A 22 5.12 33.85 12.76
N GLU A 23 5.12 34.96 13.53
CA GLU A 23 5.63 36.25 13.04
C GLU A 23 7.16 36.20 12.88
N GLY A 24 7.66 36.71 11.75
CA GLY A 24 9.11 36.82 11.51
C GLY A 24 9.76 35.62 10.85
N LEU A 25 9.01 34.66 10.33
CA LEU A 25 9.55 33.54 9.59
C LEU A 25 10.32 34.03 8.33
N PRO A 26 11.59 33.59 8.13
CA PRO A 26 12.35 33.93 6.96
C PRO A 26 11.62 33.51 5.66
N PRO A 27 11.63 34.35 4.59
CA PRO A 27 10.88 34.05 3.36
C PRO A 27 11.16 32.65 2.77
N LYS A 28 12.41 32.22 2.78
CA LYS A 28 12.80 30.87 2.33
C LYS A 28 12.15 29.75 3.14
N VAL A 29 12.11 29.88 4.45
CA VAL A 29 11.53 28.88 5.35
C VAL A 29 10.01 28.81 5.14
N ARG A 30 9.38 29.97 4.92
CA ARG A 30 7.95 30.06 4.60
C ARG A 30 7.64 29.33 3.29
N GLU A 31 8.39 29.62 2.24
CA GLU A 31 8.22 28.98 0.92
C GLU A 31 8.43 27.45 0.99
N GLU A 32 9.42 26.98 1.75
CA GLU A 32 9.66 25.56 1.96
C GLU A 32 8.52 24.89 2.74
N ALA A 33 8.00 25.55 3.78
CA ALA A 33 6.89 25.04 4.58
C ALA A 33 5.56 24.99 3.77
N GLU A 34 5.28 26.02 2.96
CA GLU A 34 4.12 26.05 2.07
C GLU A 34 4.21 24.95 1.01
N ARG A 35 5.38 24.76 0.39
CA ARG A 35 5.62 23.68 -0.58
C ARG A 35 5.42 22.30 0.07
N PHE A 36 5.95 22.12 1.28
CA PHE A 36 5.80 20.86 2.03
C PHE A 36 4.34 20.55 2.35
N LEU A 37 3.56 21.55 2.82
CA LEU A 37 2.13 21.36 3.07
C LEU A 37 1.35 21.03 1.80
N LYS A 38 1.69 21.66 0.67
CA LYS A 38 1.07 21.38 -0.62
C LYS A 38 1.37 19.94 -1.06
N GLU A 39 2.63 19.50 -0.98
CA GLU A 39 3.03 18.12 -1.33
C GLU A 39 2.32 17.08 -0.45
N ILE A 40 2.16 17.36 0.86
CA ILE A 40 1.42 16.46 1.76
C ILE A 40 -0.08 16.43 1.41
N ALA A 41 -0.67 17.57 1.08
CA ALA A 41 -2.07 17.62 0.69
C ALA A 41 -2.33 16.83 -0.60
N GLU A 42 -1.48 17.00 -1.62
CA GLU A 42 -1.57 16.25 -2.87
C GLU A 42 -1.40 14.73 -2.65
N ARG A 43 -0.48 14.33 -1.76
CA ARG A 43 -0.31 12.91 -1.37
C ARG A 43 -1.54 12.37 -0.64
N ALA A 44 -2.08 13.12 0.30
CA ALA A 44 -3.27 12.71 1.04
C ALA A 44 -4.49 12.55 0.12
N GLU A 45 -4.65 13.42 -0.87
CA GLU A 45 -5.70 13.28 -1.89
C GLU A 45 -5.50 12.02 -2.75
N ALA A 46 -4.26 11.73 -3.16
CA ALA A 46 -3.93 10.53 -3.92
C ALA A 46 -4.17 9.24 -3.10
N GLU A 47 -3.78 9.22 -1.83
CA GLU A 47 -4.06 8.10 -0.92
C GLU A 47 -5.56 7.88 -0.73
N ILE A 48 -6.34 8.97 -0.61
CA ILE A 48 -7.80 8.90 -0.50
C ILE A 48 -8.38 8.30 -1.78
N ALA A 49 -7.96 8.79 -2.95
CA ALA A 49 -8.45 8.30 -4.24
C ALA A 49 -8.11 6.81 -4.45
N ASP A 50 -6.90 6.37 -4.06
CA ASP A 50 -6.51 4.97 -4.09
C ASP A 50 -7.38 4.11 -3.18
N TYR A 51 -7.66 4.60 -1.97
CA TYR A 51 -8.49 3.91 -1.00
C TYR A 51 -9.95 3.80 -1.47
N ASP A 52 -10.50 4.90 -1.96
CA ASP A 52 -11.86 4.94 -2.51
C ASP A 52 -11.98 4.00 -3.73
N PHE A 53 -10.98 4.01 -4.62
CA PHE A 53 -10.90 3.08 -5.75
C PHE A 53 -10.91 1.61 -5.29
N PHE A 54 -10.13 1.26 -4.25
CA PHE A 54 -10.13 -0.09 -3.71
C PHE A 54 -11.53 -0.50 -3.23
N PHE A 55 -12.18 0.33 -2.42
CA PHE A 55 -13.49 0.00 -1.85
C PHE A 55 -14.63 -0.01 -2.86
N GLU A 56 -14.56 0.83 -3.89
CA GLU A 56 -15.52 0.83 -5.00
C GLU A 56 -15.51 -0.50 -5.77
N HIS A 57 -14.33 -1.13 -5.90
CA HIS A 57 -14.16 -2.35 -6.68
C HIS A 57 -14.19 -3.63 -5.83
N MET A 58 -14.15 -3.50 -4.51
CA MET A 58 -14.21 -4.64 -3.59
C MET A 58 -15.63 -5.08 -3.30
N PRO A 59 -15.90 -6.41 -3.31
CA PRO A 59 -17.17 -6.96 -2.84
C PRO A 59 -17.47 -6.57 -1.40
N SER A 60 -18.74 -6.69 -0.98
CA SER A 60 -19.11 -6.49 0.42
C SER A 60 -18.54 -7.59 1.32
N GLU A 61 -18.60 -7.40 2.64
CA GLU A 61 -18.15 -8.44 3.60
C GLU A 61 -19.10 -9.66 3.62
N GLU A 62 -20.31 -9.51 3.11
CA GLU A 62 -21.34 -10.57 3.04
C GLU A 62 -21.20 -11.42 1.77
N ASP A 63 -20.35 -11.00 0.83
CA ASP A 63 -20.10 -11.74 -0.42
C ASP A 63 -19.20 -12.95 -0.18
N ASP A 64 -19.17 -13.85 -1.17
CA ASP A 64 -18.31 -15.04 -1.17
C ASP A 64 -16.83 -14.64 -0.98
N GLU A 65 -16.18 -15.25 0.01
CA GLU A 65 -14.74 -15.06 0.30
C GLU A 65 -13.87 -15.33 -0.95
N THR A 66 -14.26 -16.24 -1.83
CA THR A 66 -13.59 -16.48 -3.11
C THR A 66 -13.57 -15.23 -3.96
N LEU A 67 -14.74 -14.58 -4.10
CA LEU A 67 -14.85 -13.35 -4.88
C LEU A 67 -14.03 -12.22 -4.25
N ILE A 68 -14.07 -12.10 -2.92
CA ILE A 68 -13.28 -11.10 -2.16
C ILE A 68 -11.78 -11.29 -2.42
N VAL A 69 -11.27 -12.54 -2.29
CA VAL A 69 -9.84 -12.85 -2.51
C VAL A 69 -9.42 -12.60 -3.96
N LEU A 70 -10.22 -13.03 -4.94
CA LEU A 70 -9.89 -12.87 -6.36
C LEU A 70 -9.87 -11.39 -6.76
N LYS A 71 -10.86 -10.61 -6.32
CA LYS A 71 -10.92 -9.16 -6.61
C LYS A 71 -9.78 -8.40 -5.93
N ALA A 72 -9.53 -8.66 -4.65
CA ALA A 72 -8.44 -8.04 -3.93
C ALA A 72 -7.08 -8.35 -4.56
N HIS A 73 -6.84 -9.61 -4.96
CA HIS A 73 -5.62 -9.98 -5.64
C HIS A 73 -5.40 -9.17 -6.92
N LEU A 74 -6.43 -8.98 -7.75
CA LEU A 74 -6.34 -8.17 -8.97
C LEU A 74 -5.99 -6.71 -8.67
N LEU A 75 -6.62 -6.13 -7.64
CA LEU A 75 -6.37 -4.75 -7.23
C LEU A 75 -4.92 -4.58 -6.71
N ILE A 76 -4.47 -5.51 -5.87
CA ILE A 76 -3.13 -5.51 -5.29
C ILE A 76 -2.07 -5.74 -6.37
N GLU A 77 -2.30 -6.66 -7.30
CA GLU A 77 -1.41 -6.90 -8.44
C GLU A 77 -1.30 -5.64 -9.31
N ARG A 78 -2.44 -4.98 -9.63
CA ARG A 78 -2.46 -3.73 -10.37
C ARG A 78 -1.63 -2.66 -9.65
N LYS A 79 -1.87 -2.44 -8.37
CA LYS A 79 -1.14 -1.42 -7.59
C LYS A 79 0.36 -1.73 -7.49
N THR A 80 0.72 -2.99 -7.33
CA THR A 80 2.13 -3.42 -7.36
C THR A 80 2.77 -3.17 -8.74
N ARG A 81 2.03 -3.37 -9.81
CA ARG A 81 2.50 -3.10 -11.18
C ARG A 81 2.73 -1.60 -11.41
N GLU A 82 1.85 -0.75 -10.91
CA GLU A 82 2.01 0.72 -10.90
C GLU A 82 3.28 1.12 -10.15
N LEU A 83 3.47 0.60 -8.93
CA LEU A 83 4.66 0.79 -8.10
C LEU A 83 5.95 0.42 -8.83
N VAL A 84 5.99 -0.72 -9.52
CA VAL A 84 7.18 -1.18 -10.26
C VAL A 84 7.44 -0.28 -11.47
N ARG A 85 6.40 0.09 -12.23
CA ARG A 85 6.50 0.98 -13.39
C ARG A 85 7.15 2.31 -13.04
N GLU A 86 6.77 2.90 -11.93
CA GLU A 86 7.28 4.19 -11.46
C GLU A 86 8.78 4.17 -11.11
N ARG A 87 9.32 2.98 -10.86
CA ARG A 87 10.74 2.78 -10.50
C ARG A 87 11.63 2.34 -11.65
N LEU A 88 11.05 2.03 -12.79
CA LEU A 88 11.80 1.57 -13.95
C LEU A 88 12.08 2.73 -14.92
N LEU A 89 13.29 2.76 -15.46
CA LEU A 89 13.66 3.71 -16.50
C LEU A 89 12.90 3.48 -17.83
N SER A 90 12.50 2.24 -18.10
CA SER A 90 11.72 1.85 -19.27
C SER A 90 10.62 0.88 -18.86
N SER A 91 9.44 1.41 -18.60
CA SER A 91 8.27 0.63 -18.19
C SER A 91 7.67 -0.23 -19.30
N ASP A 92 7.84 0.16 -20.58
CA ASP A 92 7.28 -0.55 -21.73
C ASP A 92 7.83 -1.98 -21.88
N ALA A 93 9.09 -2.19 -21.45
CA ALA A 93 9.68 -3.52 -21.45
C ALA A 93 8.99 -4.46 -20.44
N LEU A 94 8.51 -3.92 -19.32
CA LEU A 94 7.80 -4.68 -18.29
C LEU A 94 6.45 -5.21 -18.80
N GLU A 95 5.73 -4.43 -19.60
CA GLU A 95 4.44 -4.85 -20.16
C GLU A 95 4.59 -6.07 -21.07
N LYS A 96 5.68 -6.15 -21.81
CA LYS A 96 6.00 -7.28 -22.68
C LYS A 96 6.47 -8.53 -21.93
N ALA A 97 6.98 -8.37 -20.72
CA ALA A 97 7.57 -9.45 -19.93
C ALA A 97 6.56 -10.48 -19.37
N ARG A 98 5.25 -10.18 -19.36
CA ARG A 98 4.18 -11.05 -18.87
C ARG A 98 4.51 -11.69 -17.51
N LEU A 99 5.02 -10.89 -16.57
CA LEU A 99 5.39 -11.38 -15.25
C LEU A 99 4.17 -12.01 -14.55
N THR A 100 4.40 -13.16 -13.93
CA THR A 100 3.45 -13.73 -12.97
C THR A 100 3.35 -12.83 -11.74
N SER A 101 2.25 -12.90 -10.98
CA SER A 101 2.08 -12.13 -9.74
C SER A 101 3.23 -12.39 -8.75
N HIS A 102 3.71 -13.64 -8.65
CA HIS A 102 4.86 -13.97 -7.82
C HIS A 102 6.13 -13.23 -8.23
N GLN A 103 6.46 -13.25 -9.52
CA GLN A 103 7.63 -12.53 -10.07
C GLN A 103 7.50 -11.02 -9.89
N LEU A 104 6.28 -10.50 -10.07
CA LEU A 104 5.98 -9.09 -9.85
C LEU A 104 6.22 -8.67 -8.40
N PHE A 105 5.75 -9.45 -7.42
CA PHE A 105 5.98 -9.16 -6.00
C PHE A 105 7.46 -9.24 -5.62
N CYS A 106 8.21 -10.21 -6.16
CA CYS A 106 9.65 -10.29 -5.95
C CYS A 106 10.39 -9.08 -6.56
N LEU A 107 9.99 -8.66 -7.76
CA LEU A 107 10.58 -7.49 -8.40
C LEU A 107 10.26 -6.20 -7.62
N ALA A 108 9.01 -6.04 -7.16
CA ALA A 108 8.61 -4.90 -6.36
C ALA A 108 9.40 -4.83 -5.04
N GLU A 109 9.54 -5.97 -4.35
CA GLU A 109 10.36 -6.06 -3.13
C GLU A 109 11.82 -5.65 -3.39
N ALA A 110 12.41 -6.12 -4.50
CA ALA A 110 13.79 -5.80 -4.86
C ALA A 110 13.99 -4.32 -5.23
N LEU A 111 12.96 -3.66 -5.72
CA LEU A 111 12.98 -2.23 -6.05
C LEU A 111 12.64 -1.32 -4.87
N CYS A 112 12.13 -1.87 -3.78
CA CYS A 112 11.90 -1.11 -2.55
C CYS A 112 13.22 -0.88 -1.82
N LEU A 113 13.40 0.33 -1.28
CA LEU A 113 14.57 0.62 -0.46
C LEU A 113 14.62 -0.30 0.76
N PRO A 114 15.80 -0.77 1.16
CA PRO A 114 15.99 -1.61 2.34
C PRO A 114 15.83 -0.78 3.62
N ASN A 115 14.66 -0.22 3.87
CA ASN A 115 14.34 0.43 5.12
C ASN A 115 13.38 -0.47 5.93
N PRO A 116 13.44 -0.51 7.26
CA PRO A 116 13.34 -1.72 8.08
C PRO A 116 12.06 -2.50 7.92
N GLU A 117 11.22 -2.17 7.01
CA GLU A 117 9.96 -2.86 6.92
C GLU A 117 9.23 -2.91 5.63
N PRO A 118 9.39 -3.83 4.83
CA PRO A 118 8.20 -4.48 4.31
C PRO A 118 8.31 -5.97 4.02
N LYS A 119 9.20 -6.68 4.68
CA LYS A 119 9.25 -8.13 4.49
C LYS A 119 7.91 -8.78 4.80
N TRP A 120 7.22 -8.34 5.86
CA TRP A 120 5.90 -8.85 6.20
C TRP A 120 4.87 -8.56 5.11
N LEU A 121 4.88 -7.35 4.53
CA LEU A 121 3.95 -6.93 3.48
C LEU A 121 4.08 -7.82 2.24
N TRP A 122 5.31 -8.03 1.77
CA TRP A 122 5.58 -8.88 0.61
C TRP A 122 5.31 -10.36 0.89
N ASN A 123 5.58 -10.84 2.11
CA ASN A 123 5.20 -12.18 2.54
C ASN A 123 3.67 -12.33 2.51
N THR A 124 2.94 -11.35 3.01
CA THR A 124 1.47 -11.35 3.03
C THR A 124 0.90 -11.28 1.59
N ALA A 125 1.50 -10.49 0.69
CA ALA A 125 1.13 -10.47 -0.72
C ALA A 125 1.35 -11.83 -1.40
N ARG A 126 2.44 -12.54 -1.07
CA ARG A 126 2.68 -13.92 -1.55
C ARG A 126 1.69 -14.93 -0.98
N MET A 127 1.27 -14.77 0.29
CA MET A 127 0.20 -15.59 0.88
C MET A 127 -1.13 -15.36 0.15
N LEU A 128 -1.50 -14.12 -0.13
CA LEU A 128 -2.68 -13.80 -0.94
C LEU A 128 -2.61 -14.45 -2.33
N ASN A 129 -1.47 -14.40 -2.99
CA ASN A 129 -1.28 -15.06 -4.29
C ASN A 129 -1.46 -16.58 -4.20
N LYS A 130 -1.01 -17.22 -3.10
CA LYS A 130 -1.25 -18.63 -2.85
C LYS A 130 -2.73 -18.93 -2.68
N LEU A 131 -3.44 -18.16 -1.84
CA LEU A 131 -4.89 -18.28 -1.63
C LEU A 131 -5.64 -18.14 -2.97
N ARG A 132 -5.33 -17.10 -3.74
CA ARG A 132 -5.93 -16.87 -5.07
C ARG A 132 -5.73 -18.07 -6.00
N ASN A 133 -4.53 -18.63 -6.04
CA ASN A 133 -4.24 -19.78 -6.91
C ASN A 133 -5.02 -21.04 -6.48
N GLN A 134 -5.16 -21.28 -5.19
CA GLN A 134 -5.97 -22.40 -4.68
C GLN A 134 -7.44 -22.24 -5.06
N LEU A 135 -8.00 -21.04 -4.89
CA LEU A 135 -9.40 -20.73 -5.22
C LEU A 135 -9.65 -20.75 -6.73
N ALA A 136 -8.71 -20.30 -7.55
CA ALA A 136 -8.88 -20.26 -9.00
C ALA A 136 -8.74 -21.62 -9.68
N HIS A 137 -8.03 -22.56 -9.07
CA HIS A 137 -7.72 -23.85 -9.68
C HIS A 137 -8.43 -25.05 -9.05
N ASN A 138 -9.12 -24.85 -7.93
CA ASN A 138 -9.83 -25.92 -7.23
C ASN A 138 -11.28 -25.50 -6.99
N LEU A 139 -12.23 -26.31 -7.47
CA LEU A 139 -13.65 -26.10 -7.21
C LEU A 139 -14.02 -26.24 -5.73
N GLN A 140 -13.28 -27.08 -5.02
CA GLN A 140 -13.44 -27.32 -3.57
C GLN A 140 -12.07 -27.36 -2.91
N PRO A 141 -11.45 -26.20 -2.64
CA PRO A 141 -10.14 -26.15 -2.03
C PRO A 141 -10.20 -26.66 -0.58
N LYS A 142 -9.35 -27.65 -0.27
CA LYS A 142 -9.26 -28.17 1.09
C LYS A 142 -8.60 -27.14 2.01
N ASN A 143 -9.12 -27.00 3.22
CA ASN A 143 -8.57 -26.13 4.27
C ASN A 143 -8.54 -24.62 3.94
N ILE A 144 -9.37 -24.14 3.02
CA ILE A 144 -9.34 -22.73 2.62
C ILE A 144 -9.63 -21.77 3.78
N GLU A 145 -10.59 -22.12 4.63
CA GLU A 145 -10.93 -21.35 5.84
C GLU A 145 -9.72 -21.17 6.78
N ARG A 146 -8.95 -22.26 6.97
CA ARG A 146 -7.73 -22.22 7.77
C ARG A 146 -6.64 -21.35 7.13
N GLU A 147 -6.51 -21.38 5.81
CA GLU A 147 -5.53 -20.53 5.12
C GLU A 147 -5.96 -19.06 5.14
N ILE A 148 -7.24 -18.74 5.03
CA ILE A 148 -7.78 -17.40 5.21
C ILE A 148 -7.55 -16.92 6.65
N ALA A 149 -7.84 -17.74 7.65
CA ALA A 149 -7.54 -17.42 9.04
C ALA A 149 -6.05 -17.15 9.26
N SER A 150 -5.17 -18.00 8.73
CA SER A 150 -3.72 -17.77 8.79
C SER A 150 -3.29 -16.47 8.12
N PHE A 151 -3.93 -16.10 7.00
CA PHE A 151 -3.68 -14.82 6.34
C PHE A 151 -4.10 -13.64 7.22
N THR A 152 -5.32 -13.66 7.77
CA THR A 152 -5.82 -12.58 8.64
C THR A 152 -5.03 -12.46 9.94
N ASP A 153 -4.51 -13.56 10.48
CA ASP A 153 -3.68 -13.57 11.68
C ASP A 153 -2.34 -12.83 11.48
N THR A 154 -1.82 -12.73 10.25
CA THR A 154 -0.61 -11.94 9.98
C THR A 154 -0.78 -10.44 10.29
N PHE A 155 -2.02 -9.97 10.39
CA PHE A 155 -2.35 -8.58 10.72
C PHE A 155 -2.61 -8.35 12.21
N ALA A 156 -2.72 -9.42 13.03
CA ALA A 156 -3.17 -9.35 14.42
C ALA A 156 -2.30 -8.44 15.30
N GLU A 157 -0.98 -8.47 15.12
CA GLU A 157 -0.05 -7.63 15.89
C GLU A 157 -0.13 -6.15 15.50
N ARG A 158 -0.46 -5.85 14.25
CA ARG A 158 -0.50 -4.49 13.71
C ARG A 158 -1.88 -3.85 13.81
N TYR A 159 -2.93 -4.66 13.75
CA TYR A 159 -4.34 -4.23 13.71
C TYR A 159 -5.23 -5.12 14.56
N PRO A 160 -5.15 -5.03 15.88
CA PRO A 160 -5.88 -5.92 16.78
C PRO A 160 -7.40 -5.76 16.71
N SER A 161 -7.90 -4.61 16.28
CA SER A 161 -9.32 -4.24 16.38
C SER A 161 -10.18 -4.55 15.15
N ASN A 162 -9.58 -4.87 14.00
CA ASN A 162 -10.36 -5.13 12.79
C ASN A 162 -9.68 -6.17 11.91
N ARG A 163 -10.10 -7.43 12.03
CA ARG A 163 -9.52 -8.60 11.36
C ARG A 163 -10.45 -9.25 10.35
N SER A 164 -11.43 -8.51 9.82
CA SER A 164 -12.18 -9.06 8.69
C SER A 164 -11.24 -9.25 7.48
N LEU A 165 -11.50 -10.27 6.67
CA LEU A 165 -10.71 -10.54 5.47
C LEU A 165 -10.60 -9.30 4.59
N ARG A 166 -11.73 -8.62 4.37
CA ARG A 166 -11.80 -7.39 3.56
C ARG A 166 -10.93 -6.27 4.12
N SER A 167 -10.94 -6.08 5.44
CA SER A 167 -10.12 -5.07 6.10
C SER A 167 -8.63 -5.38 6.03
N CYS A 168 -8.23 -6.64 6.19
CA CYS A 168 -6.85 -7.08 6.02
C CYS A 168 -6.35 -6.85 4.60
N LEU A 169 -7.18 -7.12 3.59
CA LEU A 169 -6.87 -6.90 2.18
C LEU A 169 -6.76 -5.42 1.83
N ALA A 170 -7.66 -4.57 2.36
CA ALA A 170 -7.58 -3.12 2.23
C ALA A 170 -6.27 -2.58 2.83
N PHE A 171 -5.88 -3.15 3.97
CA PHE A 171 -4.64 -2.81 4.65
C PHE A 171 -3.40 -3.16 3.84
N LEU A 172 -3.38 -4.37 3.24
CA LEU A 172 -2.31 -4.80 2.35
C LEU A 172 -2.20 -3.88 1.13
N TYR A 173 -3.33 -3.52 0.54
CA TYR A 173 -3.39 -2.58 -0.59
C TYR A 173 -2.82 -1.21 -0.23
N ALA A 174 -3.27 -0.62 0.89
CA ALA A 174 -2.80 0.66 1.38
C ALA A 174 -1.30 0.65 1.70
N GLY A 175 -0.80 -0.44 2.29
CA GLY A 175 0.62 -0.61 2.56
C GLY A 175 1.48 -0.63 1.29
N ILE A 176 1.01 -1.27 0.22
CA ILE A 176 1.71 -1.27 -1.08
C ILE A 176 1.64 0.12 -1.74
N ALA A 177 0.49 0.81 -1.65
CA ALA A 177 0.33 2.17 -2.14
C ALA A 177 1.32 3.14 -1.46
N ALA A 178 1.40 3.09 -0.13
CA ALA A 178 2.32 3.92 0.66
C ALA A 178 3.80 3.71 0.29
N LEU A 179 4.20 2.52 -0.13
CA LEU A 179 5.56 2.27 -0.63
C LEU A 179 5.84 3.03 -1.94
N GLY A 180 4.82 3.30 -2.77
CA GLY A 180 4.94 4.13 -3.96
C GLY A 180 5.33 5.55 -3.60
N ASP A 181 4.68 6.11 -2.61
CA ASP A 181 4.86 7.51 -2.20
C ASP A 181 6.21 7.75 -1.54
N VAL A 182 6.66 6.84 -0.65
CA VAL A 182 7.97 6.92 0.00
C VAL A 182 9.12 6.92 -1.00
N ALA A 183 8.98 6.24 -2.12
CA ALA A 183 10.03 6.19 -3.14
C ALA A 183 10.12 7.45 -4.00
N ARG A 184 9.09 8.27 -4.04
CA ARG A 184 9.08 9.57 -4.72
C ARG A 184 9.71 10.67 -3.88
N ASP A 185 9.94 10.44 -2.59
CA ASP A 185 10.51 11.44 -1.71
C ASP A 185 12.01 11.65 -1.97
N PRO A 186 12.46 12.84 -2.43
CA PRO A 186 13.87 13.14 -2.68
C PRO A 186 14.77 12.95 -1.46
N TYR A 187 14.23 13.10 -0.25
CA TYR A 187 14.97 12.89 1.01
C TYR A 187 15.38 11.44 1.23
N PHE A 188 14.58 10.47 0.76
CA PHE A 188 14.93 9.05 0.84
C PHE A 188 15.93 8.62 -0.23
N MET A 189 15.91 9.27 -1.41
CA MET A 189 16.85 8.98 -2.50
C MET A 189 18.31 9.36 -2.17
N VAL A 190 18.53 10.31 -1.26
CA VAL A 190 19.87 10.79 -0.90
C VAL A 190 20.54 9.91 0.17
N ARG A 191 19.78 9.23 1.04
CA ARG A 191 20.34 8.36 2.10
C ARG A 191 20.73 6.95 1.65
N GLY A 192 20.27 6.50 0.50
CA GLY A 192 20.59 5.16 -0.05
C GLY A 192 21.94 5.05 -0.75
N LYS A 193 22.77 6.10 -0.77
CA LYS A 193 24.09 6.13 -1.40
C LYS A 193 25.26 6.15 -0.39
N ARG A 194 25.12 5.44 0.72
CA ARG A 194 26.27 5.19 1.60
C ARG A 194 26.38 3.70 1.93
#